data_d302d139b190e799cb618c19b9513055
#
_entry.id   d302d139b190e799cb618c19b9513055
#
_cell.length_a   1.000
_cell.length_b   1.000
_cell.length_c   1.000
_cell.angle_alpha   90.00
_cell.angle_beta   90.00
_cell.angle_gamma   90.00
#
_symmetry.space_group_name_H-M   'P 1'
#
loop_
_entity.id
_entity.type
_entity.pdbx_description
1 polymer ?
#
loop_
_entity_poly.entity_id
_entity_poly.type
_entity_poly.pdbx_seq_one_letter_code
_entity_poly.pdbx_strand_id
1 'polypeptide(L)'
;LAQLNHFGHNYNYVSRSAMYHFMNQHLNLNLALPIVEQDYERLDKAALTVWSHGHDTPEGGPDFERDLLQHWHEDNQRKLQASHQSPHAFRNVHGPGIEAIIGRTFERAGNVELELTSKSDKGSYLEMVGMLKNTTHDEAVPTLFLYPSEWNGRTWIWPTENGKSGLLNSKGRPRPIVQRALDAGCTVVGLDLLMQGEFLPPTEEASQNRLVSNPREFAGYTYGYNSPLFAQRVHDILSLVAYVHHNEKRPSESIELIGLNGAGHWIAAARAMCQNVIDRSAIQTQGFRFGDLTDFKDLDFLH
;
A
#
# COMPACT_ATOMS: atom_id res chain seq x y z
N LEU A 1 1.37 -10.25 21.16
CA LEU A 1 1.13 -11.44 21.98
C LEU A 1 -0.38 -11.74 21.98
N ALA A 2 -0.79 -12.91 21.55
CA ALA A 2 -2.19 -13.32 21.59
C ALA A 2 -2.36 -14.46 22.59
N GLN A 3 -3.40 -14.41 23.41
CA GLN A 3 -3.79 -15.50 24.29
C GLN A 3 -5.14 -16.03 23.85
N LEU A 4 -5.20 -17.35 23.60
CA LEU A 4 -6.43 -18.05 23.24
C LEU A 4 -6.93 -18.81 24.46
N ASN A 5 -8.18 -18.55 24.85
CA ASN A 5 -8.85 -19.25 25.95
C ASN A 5 -9.88 -20.24 25.41
N HIS A 6 -10.02 -21.41 26.06
CA HIS A 6 -10.89 -22.47 25.63
C HIS A 6 -12.26 -22.46 26.34
N PHE A 7 -12.87 -21.28 26.42
CA PHE A 7 -14.23 -21.11 26.97
C PHE A 7 -15.00 -20.07 26.17
N GLY A 8 -16.31 -20.00 26.34
CA GLY A 8 -17.17 -19.04 25.63
C GLY A 8 -16.75 -17.60 25.86
N HIS A 9 -17.10 -16.72 24.92
CA HIS A 9 -16.75 -15.30 24.96
C HIS A 9 -17.21 -14.65 26.26
N ASN A 10 -16.27 -14.25 27.11
CA ASN A 10 -16.51 -13.52 28.36
C ASN A 10 -15.24 -12.81 28.83
N TYR A 11 -15.41 -11.91 29.82
CA TYR A 11 -14.31 -11.19 30.43
C TYR A 11 -14.17 -11.60 31.93
N ASN A 12 -13.98 -12.90 32.14
CA ASN A 12 -13.82 -13.48 33.45
C ASN A 12 -12.43 -13.23 34.06
N TYR A 13 -12.19 -13.72 35.28
CA TYR A 13 -10.91 -13.54 35.99
C TYR A 13 -9.70 -14.01 35.18
N VAL A 14 -9.82 -15.11 34.43
CA VAL A 14 -8.70 -15.63 33.61
C VAL A 14 -8.33 -14.63 32.50
N SER A 15 -9.31 -14.10 31.82
CA SER A 15 -9.10 -13.08 30.79
C SER A 15 -8.53 -11.78 31.36
N ARG A 16 -9.04 -11.34 32.51
CA ARG A 16 -8.55 -10.14 33.18
C ARG A 16 -7.12 -10.31 33.73
N SER A 17 -6.81 -11.47 34.31
CA SER A 17 -5.45 -11.78 34.79
C SER A 17 -4.42 -11.73 33.66
N ALA A 18 -4.76 -12.28 32.48
CA ALA A 18 -3.90 -12.17 31.29
C ALA A 18 -3.68 -10.72 30.86
N MET A 19 -4.74 -9.90 30.88
CA MET A 19 -4.65 -8.48 30.58
C MET A 19 -3.80 -7.72 31.59
N TYR A 20 -3.96 -7.98 32.89
CA TYR A 20 -3.12 -7.34 33.93
C TYR A 20 -1.65 -7.65 33.76
N HIS A 21 -1.33 -8.91 33.44
CA HIS A 21 0.06 -9.31 33.18
C HIS A 21 0.63 -8.60 31.96
N PHE A 22 -0.12 -8.55 30.85
CA PHE A 22 0.27 -7.83 29.65
C PHE A 22 0.50 -6.35 29.92
N MET A 23 -0.43 -5.67 30.57
CA MET A 23 -0.30 -4.24 30.89
C MET A 23 0.87 -3.95 31.85
N ASN A 24 1.07 -4.80 32.88
CA ASN A 24 2.19 -4.68 33.79
C ASN A 24 3.54 -4.70 33.06
N GLN A 25 3.67 -5.64 32.13
CA GLN A 25 4.89 -5.80 31.34
C GLN A 25 5.12 -4.64 30.37
N HIS A 26 4.12 -4.29 29.57
CA HIS A 26 4.29 -3.35 28.46
C HIS A 26 4.19 -1.88 28.88
N LEU A 27 3.55 -1.58 29.99
CA LEU A 27 3.52 -0.24 30.58
C LEU A 27 4.57 -0.05 31.69
N ASN A 28 5.43 -1.06 31.95
CA ASN A 28 6.46 -1.03 32.97
C ASN A 28 5.92 -0.61 34.37
N LEU A 29 4.76 -1.16 34.76
CA LEU A 29 4.13 -0.80 36.04
C LEU A 29 4.87 -1.36 37.23
N ASN A 30 5.74 -2.35 37.04
CA ASN A 30 6.58 -2.98 38.06
C ASN A 30 5.79 -3.56 39.24
N LEU A 31 4.56 -4.05 39.00
CA LEU A 31 3.75 -4.68 40.01
C LEU A 31 4.24 -6.12 40.27
N ALA A 32 4.21 -6.54 41.54
CA ALA A 32 4.54 -7.93 41.89
C ALA A 32 3.55 -8.93 41.28
N LEU A 33 4.06 -10.08 40.83
CA LEU A 33 3.26 -11.14 40.29
C LEU A 33 3.02 -12.26 41.32
N PRO A 34 1.87 -12.94 41.32
CA PRO A 34 0.71 -12.68 40.45
C PRO A 34 -0.05 -11.40 40.86
N ILE A 35 -0.60 -10.68 39.90
CA ILE A 35 -1.49 -9.54 40.19
C ILE A 35 -2.84 -10.11 40.58
N VAL A 36 -3.21 -9.93 41.85
CA VAL A 36 -4.46 -10.43 42.41
C VAL A 36 -5.48 -9.28 42.48
N GLU A 37 -6.67 -9.52 41.95
CA GLU A 37 -7.76 -8.56 42.04
C GLU A 37 -8.14 -8.33 43.51
N GLN A 38 -8.38 -7.08 43.84
CA GLN A 38 -8.89 -6.68 45.14
C GLN A 38 -10.34 -6.29 45.02
N ASP A 39 -11.11 -6.53 46.04
CA ASP A 39 -12.48 -6.05 46.11
C ASP A 39 -12.48 -4.52 46.11
N TYR A 40 -13.43 -3.96 45.39
CA TYR A 40 -13.64 -2.52 45.32
C TYR A 40 -15.13 -2.17 45.48
N GLU A 41 -15.41 -1.03 46.02
CA GLU A 41 -16.75 -0.49 46.10
C GLU A 41 -17.15 0.05 44.72
N ARG A 42 -18.28 -0.46 44.21
CA ARG A 42 -18.84 0.02 42.94
C ARG A 42 -19.44 1.40 43.14
N LEU A 43 -19.00 2.34 42.33
CA LEU A 43 -19.65 3.64 42.24
C LEU A 43 -21.08 3.48 41.80
N ASP A 44 -21.98 4.29 42.35
CA ASP A 44 -23.36 4.33 41.95
C ASP A 44 -23.54 5.06 40.59
N LYS A 45 -24.74 5.00 40.04
CA LYS A 45 -25.02 5.62 38.74
C LYS A 45 -24.77 7.13 38.75
N ALA A 46 -25.07 7.81 39.88
CA ALA A 46 -24.90 9.26 39.98
C ALA A 46 -23.42 9.65 39.94
N ALA A 47 -22.57 8.91 40.66
CA ALA A 47 -21.12 9.11 40.66
C ALA A 47 -20.46 8.81 39.30
N LEU A 48 -21.06 7.91 38.49
CA LEU A 48 -20.58 7.55 37.13
C LEU A 48 -21.19 8.45 36.04
N THR A 49 -22.17 9.29 36.38
CA THR A 49 -22.80 10.15 35.38
C THR A 49 -22.03 11.46 35.22
N VAL A 50 -21.53 11.71 34.02
CA VAL A 50 -20.82 12.95 33.65
C VAL A 50 -21.84 14.12 33.56
N TRP A 51 -22.98 13.88 32.91
CA TRP A 51 -24.00 14.91 32.70
C TRP A 51 -24.88 15.03 33.94
N SER A 52 -24.79 16.15 34.62
CA SER A 52 -25.50 16.42 35.85
C SER A 52 -25.84 17.92 35.99
N HIS A 53 -26.49 18.29 37.05
CA HIS A 53 -26.75 19.70 37.34
C HIS A 53 -25.42 20.47 37.46
N GLY A 54 -25.15 21.39 36.54
CA GLY A 54 -23.89 22.14 36.43
C GLY A 54 -22.91 21.55 35.40
N HIS A 55 -23.21 20.39 34.83
CA HIS A 55 -22.50 19.79 33.69
C HIS A 55 -23.50 19.29 32.66
N ASP A 56 -24.15 20.23 32.00
CA ASP A 56 -25.19 19.93 31.04
C ASP A 56 -24.60 19.22 29.80
N THR A 57 -25.39 18.35 29.19
CA THR A 57 -25.05 17.74 27.91
C THR A 57 -24.79 18.82 26.86
N PRO A 58 -23.73 18.75 26.07
CA PRO A 58 -23.51 19.70 25.01
C PRO A 58 -24.74 19.83 24.12
N GLU A 59 -25.11 21.05 23.75
CA GLU A 59 -26.12 21.28 22.74
C GLU A 59 -25.66 20.72 21.40
N GLY A 60 -26.44 19.87 20.77
CA GLY A 60 -26.04 19.26 19.52
C GLY A 60 -27.19 18.63 18.74
N GLY A 61 -28.16 18.10 19.46
CA GLY A 61 -29.30 17.45 18.84
C GLY A 61 -28.92 16.22 17.97
N PRO A 62 -29.85 15.71 17.15
CA PRO A 62 -29.68 14.50 16.35
C PRO A 62 -28.65 14.66 15.21
N ASP A 63 -28.33 15.87 14.81
CA ASP A 63 -27.43 16.19 13.71
C ASP A 63 -26.00 16.47 14.15
N PHE A 64 -25.70 16.49 15.45
CA PHE A 64 -24.40 16.86 16.01
C PHE A 64 -23.24 16.07 15.42
N GLU A 65 -23.39 14.76 15.29
CA GLU A 65 -22.34 13.91 14.73
C GLU A 65 -22.04 14.26 13.26
N ARG A 66 -23.07 14.48 12.47
CA ARG A 66 -22.92 14.89 11.06
C ARG A 66 -22.24 16.26 10.95
N ASP A 67 -22.64 17.22 11.77
CA ASP A 67 -22.09 18.57 11.77
C ASP A 67 -20.62 18.56 12.23
N LEU A 68 -20.26 17.71 13.20
CA LEU A 68 -18.89 17.48 13.64
C LEU A 68 -18.02 16.89 12.50
N LEU A 69 -18.53 15.87 11.81
CA LEU A 69 -17.83 15.27 10.67
C LEU A 69 -17.63 16.28 9.54
N GLN A 70 -18.64 17.09 9.26
CA GLN A 70 -18.53 18.15 8.26
C GLN A 70 -17.48 19.20 8.67
N HIS A 71 -17.49 19.63 9.95
CA HIS A 71 -16.50 20.57 10.46
C HIS A 71 -15.07 20.02 10.29
N TRP A 72 -14.83 18.76 10.62
CA TRP A 72 -13.52 18.13 10.41
C TRP A 72 -13.14 18.04 8.94
N HIS A 73 -14.09 17.71 8.06
CA HIS A 73 -13.85 17.72 6.63
C HIS A 73 -13.42 19.11 6.14
N GLU A 74 -14.15 20.15 6.48
CA GLU A 74 -13.82 21.53 6.10
C GLU A 74 -12.49 22.01 6.66
N ASP A 75 -12.16 21.67 7.91
CA ASP A 75 -10.88 21.98 8.52
C ASP A 75 -9.71 21.28 7.80
N ASN A 76 -9.89 20.02 7.48
CA ASN A 76 -8.90 19.27 6.68
C ASN A 76 -8.73 19.87 5.29
N GLN A 77 -9.80 20.25 4.60
CA GLN A 77 -9.71 20.92 3.30
C GLN A 77 -8.93 22.23 3.37
N ARG A 78 -9.18 23.06 4.40
CA ARG A 78 -8.39 24.28 4.62
C ARG A 78 -6.90 24.00 4.80
N LYS A 79 -6.54 22.98 5.61
CA LYS A 79 -5.15 22.58 5.85
C LYS A 79 -4.48 22.08 4.57
N LEU A 80 -5.17 21.26 3.78
CA LEU A 80 -4.68 20.76 2.50
C LEU A 80 -4.43 21.91 1.52
N GLN A 81 -5.37 22.85 1.39
CA GLN A 81 -5.21 24.03 0.52
C GLN A 81 -4.05 24.92 0.96
N ALA A 82 -3.91 25.16 2.26
CA ALA A 82 -2.80 25.96 2.79
C ALA A 82 -1.44 25.33 2.51
N SER A 83 -1.37 24.01 2.38
CA SER A 83 -0.12 23.30 2.07
C SER A 83 0.45 23.61 0.68
N HIS A 84 -0.37 24.08 -0.25
CA HIS A 84 0.06 24.38 -1.63
C HIS A 84 0.94 25.63 -1.75
N GLN A 85 1.17 26.36 -0.66
CA GLN A 85 1.96 27.60 -0.66
C GLN A 85 3.45 27.34 -0.99
N SER A 86 3.98 26.15 -0.71
CA SER A 86 5.35 25.80 -1.04
C SER A 86 5.53 24.28 -1.16
N PRO A 87 6.56 23.81 -1.92
CA PRO A 87 6.89 22.38 -1.98
C PRO A 87 7.22 21.74 -0.62
N HIS A 88 7.76 22.53 0.31
CA HIS A 88 8.06 22.08 1.67
C HIS A 88 6.78 21.90 2.49
N ALA A 89 5.88 22.88 2.50
CA ALA A 89 4.58 22.78 3.16
C ALA A 89 3.76 21.62 2.60
N PHE A 90 3.75 21.45 1.27
CA PHE A 90 3.09 20.33 0.60
C PHE A 90 3.62 18.99 1.11
N ARG A 91 4.93 18.79 1.10
CA ARG A 91 5.54 17.54 1.58
C ARG A 91 5.25 17.25 3.04
N ASN A 92 5.26 18.26 3.90
CA ASN A 92 5.00 18.08 5.33
C ASN A 92 3.57 17.66 5.65
N VAL A 93 2.61 18.05 4.82
CA VAL A 93 1.19 17.69 5.00
C VAL A 93 0.84 16.39 4.28
N HIS A 94 1.19 16.30 3.00
CA HIS A 94 0.79 15.16 2.16
C HIS A 94 1.71 13.94 2.30
N GLY A 95 3.00 14.14 2.61
CA GLY A 95 3.98 13.05 2.76
C GLY A 95 3.56 12.02 3.80
N PRO A 96 3.35 12.41 5.07
CA PRO A 96 2.89 11.48 6.10
C PRO A 96 1.55 10.82 5.77
N GLY A 97 0.65 11.54 5.09
CA GLY A 97 -0.65 11.00 4.67
C GLY A 97 -0.49 9.87 3.65
N ILE A 98 0.27 10.09 2.58
CA ILE A 98 0.49 9.05 1.57
C ILE A 98 1.32 7.89 2.14
N GLU A 99 2.28 8.14 3.02
CA GLU A 99 3.03 7.09 3.69
C GLU A 99 2.12 6.21 4.56
N ALA A 100 1.18 6.82 5.30
CA ALA A 100 0.22 6.08 6.12
C ALA A 100 -0.72 5.20 5.26
N ILE A 101 -1.18 5.71 4.10
CA ILE A 101 -2.02 4.96 3.16
C ILE A 101 -1.26 3.80 2.54
N ILE A 102 -0.05 4.04 2.06
CA ILE A 102 0.77 2.99 1.43
C ILE A 102 1.30 2.02 2.47
N GLY A 103 1.66 2.48 3.68
CA GLY A 103 2.15 1.63 4.76
C GLY A 103 3.57 1.09 4.57
N ARG A 104 4.23 1.37 3.45
CA ARG A 104 5.59 0.90 3.13
C ARG A 104 6.36 1.97 2.35
N THR A 105 7.60 2.26 2.78
CA THR A 105 8.56 3.08 2.04
C THR A 105 9.60 2.20 1.36
N PHE A 106 10.46 2.77 0.52
CA PHE A 106 11.56 2.04 -0.12
C PHE A 106 12.50 1.40 0.90
N GLU A 107 12.81 2.07 2.01
CA GLU A 107 13.69 1.53 3.07
C GLU A 107 13.11 0.27 3.73
N ARG A 108 11.80 0.10 3.63
CA ARG A 108 11.06 -1.07 4.13
C ARG A 108 10.58 -1.99 3.02
N ALA A 109 11.08 -1.82 1.79
CA ALA A 109 10.69 -2.64 0.65
C ALA A 109 11.06 -4.14 0.82
N GLY A 110 12.08 -4.42 1.62
CA GLY A 110 12.49 -5.79 1.97
C GLY A 110 13.53 -6.39 1.02
N ASN A 111 13.87 -7.66 1.29
CA ASN A 111 14.82 -8.44 0.49
C ASN A 111 14.11 -9.11 -0.68
N VAL A 112 14.59 -8.85 -1.89
CA VAL A 112 13.91 -9.29 -3.11
C VAL A 112 14.87 -10.07 -4.00
N GLU A 113 14.42 -11.23 -4.45
CA GLU A 113 15.16 -12.13 -5.34
C GLU A 113 14.37 -12.43 -6.61
N LEU A 114 15.05 -12.67 -7.72
CA LEU A 114 14.44 -13.08 -8.98
C LEU A 114 14.61 -14.56 -9.21
N GLU A 115 13.51 -15.31 -9.24
CA GLU A 115 13.47 -16.68 -9.71
C GLU A 115 13.07 -16.71 -11.18
N LEU A 116 14.02 -17.04 -12.05
CA LEU A 116 13.78 -17.07 -13.49
C LEU A 116 12.97 -18.29 -13.89
N THR A 117 11.89 -18.03 -14.65
CA THR A 117 11.08 -19.07 -15.30
C THR A 117 11.58 -19.36 -16.72
N SER A 118 11.94 -18.31 -17.47
CA SER A 118 12.50 -18.47 -18.81
C SER A 118 13.50 -17.38 -19.17
N LYS A 119 14.40 -17.72 -20.11
CA LYS A 119 15.38 -16.80 -20.66
C LYS A 119 15.52 -17.08 -22.15
N SER A 120 15.31 -16.09 -22.98
CA SER A 120 15.23 -16.22 -24.44
C SER A 120 16.00 -15.10 -25.11
N ASP A 121 16.94 -15.46 -25.96
CA ASP A 121 17.65 -14.50 -26.83
C ASP A 121 16.80 -14.18 -28.05
N LYS A 122 16.49 -12.90 -28.25
CA LYS A 122 15.71 -12.37 -29.38
C LYS A 122 16.58 -11.63 -30.39
N GLY A 123 17.90 -11.77 -30.31
CA GLY A 123 18.90 -11.11 -31.15
C GLY A 123 19.27 -9.71 -30.69
N SER A 124 18.38 -8.74 -30.77
CA SER A 124 18.64 -7.36 -30.32
C SER A 124 18.42 -7.14 -28.82
N TYR A 125 17.77 -8.07 -28.15
CA TYR A 125 17.55 -8.03 -26.69
C TYR A 125 17.41 -9.42 -26.11
N LEU A 126 17.67 -9.55 -24.82
CA LEU A 126 17.43 -10.73 -24.02
C LEU A 126 16.12 -10.58 -23.26
N GLU A 127 15.19 -11.51 -23.45
CA GLU A 127 13.93 -11.59 -22.72
C GLU A 127 14.10 -12.55 -21.54
N MET A 128 13.76 -12.08 -20.34
CA MET A 128 13.76 -12.89 -19.13
C MET A 128 12.42 -12.75 -18.44
N VAL A 129 11.76 -13.86 -18.19
CA VAL A 129 10.50 -13.93 -17.43
C VAL A 129 10.78 -14.65 -16.12
N GLY A 130 10.19 -14.18 -15.06
CA GLY A 130 10.39 -14.79 -13.75
C GLY A 130 9.44 -14.24 -12.69
N MET A 131 9.61 -14.78 -11.50
CA MET A 131 8.91 -14.39 -10.31
C MET A 131 9.83 -13.60 -9.40
N LEU A 132 9.48 -12.36 -9.13
CA LEU A 132 10.16 -11.52 -8.15
C LEU A 132 9.64 -11.90 -6.76
N LYS A 133 10.47 -12.52 -5.94
CA LYS A 133 10.12 -12.97 -4.58
C LYS A 133 10.64 -12.01 -3.54
N ASN A 134 9.72 -11.39 -2.81
CA ASN A 134 10.05 -10.59 -1.64
C ASN A 134 10.01 -11.47 -0.39
N THR A 135 11.16 -11.90 0.09
CA THR A 135 11.28 -12.85 1.21
C THR A 135 10.98 -12.21 2.57
N THR A 136 11.04 -10.89 2.67
CA THR A 136 10.71 -10.17 3.90
C THR A 136 9.19 -10.10 4.14
N HIS A 137 8.42 -9.97 3.06
CA HIS A 137 6.98 -9.76 3.13
C HIS A 137 6.16 -10.95 2.63
N ASP A 138 6.83 -12.04 2.22
CA ASP A 138 6.20 -13.25 1.66
C ASP A 138 5.32 -12.94 0.43
N GLU A 139 5.84 -12.09 -0.47
CA GLU A 139 5.16 -11.66 -1.68
C GLU A 139 5.89 -12.20 -2.91
N ALA A 140 5.14 -12.41 -4.00
CA ALA A 140 5.69 -12.84 -5.28
C ALA A 140 5.00 -12.11 -6.42
N VAL A 141 5.80 -11.54 -7.34
CA VAL A 141 5.31 -10.66 -8.42
C VAL A 141 5.84 -11.15 -9.76
N PRO A 142 4.95 -11.50 -10.72
CA PRO A 142 5.37 -11.91 -12.05
C PRO A 142 6.02 -10.76 -12.81
N THR A 143 7.21 -10.98 -13.38
CA THR A 143 8.00 -9.93 -14.03
C THR A 143 8.52 -10.33 -15.41
N LEU A 144 8.73 -9.32 -16.25
CA LEU A 144 9.34 -9.40 -17.56
C LEU A 144 10.48 -8.39 -17.65
N PHE A 145 11.69 -8.89 -17.89
CA PHE A 145 12.87 -8.07 -18.16
C PHE A 145 13.24 -8.16 -19.62
N LEU A 146 13.40 -7.01 -20.26
CA LEU A 146 13.91 -6.86 -21.61
C LEU A 146 15.27 -6.15 -21.54
N TYR A 147 16.34 -6.91 -21.71
CA TYR A 147 17.70 -6.38 -21.65
C TYR A 147 18.24 -6.14 -23.07
N PRO A 148 18.65 -4.91 -23.43
CA PRO A 148 19.28 -4.65 -24.72
C PRO A 148 20.64 -5.34 -24.82
N SER A 149 21.08 -5.65 -26.04
CA SER A 149 22.39 -6.23 -26.29
C SER A 149 23.51 -5.29 -25.82
N GLU A 150 23.34 -3.99 -26.02
CA GLU A 150 24.25 -2.95 -25.55
C GLU A 150 23.56 -2.10 -24.49
N TRP A 151 23.80 -2.43 -23.23
CA TRP A 151 23.19 -1.74 -22.09
C TRP A 151 23.97 -0.51 -21.67
N ASN A 152 23.28 0.60 -21.49
CA ASN A 152 23.84 1.91 -21.14
C ASN A 152 23.77 2.26 -19.64
N GLY A 153 23.52 1.29 -18.75
CA GLY A 153 23.39 1.50 -17.30
C GLY A 153 21.98 1.95 -16.84
N ARG A 154 21.05 2.21 -17.77
CA ARG A 154 19.73 2.72 -17.43
C ARG A 154 18.68 1.61 -17.39
N THR A 155 17.81 1.66 -16.38
CA THR A 155 16.68 0.74 -16.23
C THR A 155 15.37 1.50 -16.09
N TRP A 156 14.45 1.21 -17.00
CA TRP A 156 13.07 1.71 -16.96
C TRP A 156 12.14 0.67 -16.34
N ILE A 157 11.57 1.00 -15.20
CA ILE A 157 10.48 0.23 -14.57
C ILE A 157 9.18 0.78 -15.10
N TRP A 158 8.45 -0.04 -15.83
CA TRP A 158 7.27 0.38 -16.58
C TRP A 158 6.07 -0.55 -16.36
N PRO A 159 5.35 -0.43 -15.24
CA PRO A 159 4.06 -1.08 -15.08
C PRO A 159 3.04 -0.47 -16.06
N THR A 160 2.08 -1.28 -16.48
CA THR A 160 0.97 -0.84 -17.33
C THR A 160 -0.36 -1.34 -16.74
N GLU A 161 -1.48 -0.79 -17.17
CA GLU A 161 -2.80 -1.27 -16.75
C GLU A 161 -3.05 -2.74 -17.13
N ASN A 162 -2.39 -3.22 -18.20
CA ASN A 162 -2.47 -4.58 -18.68
C ASN A 162 -1.33 -5.47 -18.17
N GLY A 163 -0.70 -5.12 -17.03
CA GLY A 163 0.46 -5.81 -16.50
C GLY A 163 1.67 -5.77 -17.46
N LYS A 164 2.58 -6.73 -17.30
CA LYS A 164 3.79 -6.83 -18.14
C LYS A 164 3.50 -7.08 -19.63
N SER A 165 2.35 -7.68 -19.96
CA SER A 165 1.93 -7.88 -21.35
C SER A 165 1.72 -6.57 -22.10
N GLY A 166 1.40 -5.49 -21.40
CA GLY A 166 1.24 -4.16 -21.97
C GLY A 166 2.50 -3.57 -22.61
N LEU A 167 3.67 -4.11 -22.33
CA LEU A 167 4.93 -3.75 -22.98
C LEU A 167 5.08 -4.38 -24.37
N LEU A 168 4.32 -5.44 -24.66
CA LEU A 168 4.40 -6.22 -25.89
C LEU A 168 3.19 -5.94 -26.79
N ASN A 169 3.34 -6.18 -28.07
CA ASN A 169 2.25 -6.19 -29.03
C ASN A 169 1.63 -7.60 -29.13
N SER A 170 0.55 -7.75 -29.93
CA SER A 170 -0.16 -9.02 -30.09
C SER A 170 0.68 -10.18 -30.67
N LYS A 171 1.87 -9.91 -31.18
CA LYS A 171 2.84 -10.92 -31.66
C LYS A 171 3.93 -11.25 -30.63
N GLY A 172 3.77 -10.77 -29.39
CA GLY A 172 4.78 -10.95 -28.31
C GLY A 172 6.09 -10.19 -28.52
N ARG A 173 6.11 -9.15 -29.36
CA ARG A 173 7.28 -8.31 -29.59
C ARG A 173 7.13 -6.98 -28.83
N PRO A 174 8.23 -6.33 -28.42
CA PRO A 174 8.17 -5.01 -27.81
C PRO A 174 7.36 -4.03 -28.64
N ARG A 175 6.52 -3.23 -27.99
CA ARG A 175 5.84 -2.11 -28.64
C ARG A 175 6.86 -1.10 -29.17
N PRO A 176 6.53 -0.29 -30.20
CA PRO A 176 7.51 0.62 -30.82
C PRO A 176 8.26 1.54 -29.85
N ILE A 177 7.59 2.01 -28.81
CA ILE A 177 8.22 2.88 -27.80
C ILE A 177 9.16 2.09 -26.87
N VAL A 178 8.81 0.84 -26.52
CA VAL A 178 9.64 -0.07 -25.75
C VAL A 178 10.87 -0.48 -26.60
N GLN A 179 10.67 -0.78 -27.89
CA GLN A 179 11.76 -1.09 -28.80
C GLN A 179 12.75 0.08 -28.92
N ARG A 180 12.26 1.31 -29.02
CA ARG A 180 13.14 2.49 -29.04
C ARG A 180 13.95 2.67 -27.76
N ALA A 181 13.37 2.31 -26.60
CA ALA A 181 14.14 2.31 -25.35
C ALA A 181 15.26 1.28 -25.35
N LEU A 182 14.98 0.06 -25.85
CA LEU A 182 15.96 -1.01 -26.02
C LEU A 182 17.06 -0.61 -27.01
N ASP A 183 16.69 -0.01 -28.15
CA ASP A 183 17.63 0.47 -29.18
C ASP A 183 18.53 1.62 -28.64
N ALA A 184 18.01 2.37 -27.66
CA ALA A 184 18.78 3.39 -26.92
C ALA A 184 19.63 2.81 -25.77
N GLY A 185 19.67 1.49 -25.62
CA GLY A 185 20.45 0.80 -24.59
C GLY A 185 19.80 0.74 -23.20
N CYS A 186 18.51 1.11 -23.07
CA CYS A 186 17.84 1.03 -21.77
C CYS A 186 17.24 -0.37 -21.55
N THR A 187 17.45 -0.95 -20.37
CA THR A 187 16.66 -2.10 -19.91
C THR A 187 15.23 -1.64 -19.63
N VAL A 188 14.24 -2.41 -20.05
CA VAL A 188 12.82 -2.16 -19.73
C VAL A 188 12.29 -3.33 -18.91
N VAL A 189 11.68 -3.03 -17.78
CA VAL A 189 11.11 -4.03 -16.87
C VAL A 189 9.63 -3.76 -16.66
N GLY A 190 8.81 -4.77 -16.92
CA GLY A 190 7.39 -4.79 -16.60
C GLY A 190 7.06 -5.82 -15.54
N LEU A 191 5.91 -5.64 -14.90
CA LEU A 191 5.41 -6.56 -13.88
C LEU A 191 3.89 -6.65 -13.98
N ASP A 192 3.34 -7.76 -13.52
CA ASP A 192 1.92 -7.86 -13.24
C ASP A 192 1.72 -7.42 -11.79
N LEU A 193 1.03 -6.30 -11.61
CA LEU A 193 0.63 -5.85 -10.28
C LEU A 193 -0.47 -6.75 -9.73
N LEU A 194 -0.63 -6.79 -8.42
CA LEU A 194 -1.67 -7.61 -7.80
C LEU A 194 -3.04 -7.42 -8.47
N MET A 195 -3.68 -8.53 -8.82
CA MET A 195 -4.90 -8.62 -9.62
C MET A 195 -4.74 -8.15 -11.07
N GLN A 196 -3.56 -8.33 -11.65
CA GLN A 196 -3.32 -8.20 -13.10
C GLN A 196 -2.62 -9.45 -13.65
N GLY A 197 -2.72 -9.67 -14.95
CA GLY A 197 -1.95 -10.69 -15.68
C GLY A 197 -1.98 -12.07 -15.03
N GLU A 198 -0.84 -12.61 -14.64
CA GLU A 198 -0.72 -13.97 -14.09
C GLU A 198 -1.36 -14.16 -12.69
N PHE A 199 -1.82 -13.09 -12.03
CA PHE A 199 -2.63 -13.21 -10.83
C PHE A 199 -4.08 -13.61 -11.10
N LEU A 200 -4.50 -13.57 -12.36
CA LEU A 200 -5.86 -13.86 -12.79
C LEU A 200 -5.88 -15.06 -13.76
N PRO A 201 -7.01 -15.75 -13.86
CA PRO A 201 -7.20 -16.73 -14.92
C PRO A 201 -6.94 -16.11 -16.32
N PRO A 202 -6.46 -16.88 -17.28
CA PRO A 202 -6.22 -16.38 -18.63
C PRO A 202 -7.45 -15.67 -19.21
N THR A 203 -7.25 -14.49 -19.79
CA THR A 203 -8.30 -13.64 -20.39
C THR A 203 -9.25 -12.95 -19.41
N GLU A 204 -9.08 -13.11 -18.11
CA GLU A 204 -9.84 -12.35 -17.12
C GLU A 204 -9.12 -11.04 -16.77
N GLU A 205 -9.93 -10.01 -16.52
CA GLU A 205 -9.50 -8.72 -15.98
C GLU A 205 -10.24 -8.44 -14.68
N ALA A 206 -9.54 -7.90 -13.70
CA ALA A 206 -10.20 -7.48 -12.48
C ALA A 206 -11.07 -6.26 -12.75
N SER A 207 -12.36 -6.39 -12.50
CA SER A 207 -13.35 -5.30 -12.68
C SER A 207 -13.70 -4.60 -11.37
N GLN A 208 -13.37 -5.21 -10.23
CA GLN A 208 -13.66 -4.66 -8.90
C GLN A 208 -12.63 -5.13 -7.88
N ASN A 209 -12.53 -4.39 -6.78
CA ASN A 209 -11.66 -4.72 -5.66
C ASN A 209 -12.08 -6.02 -4.96
N ARG A 210 -11.17 -6.62 -4.21
CA ARG A 210 -11.46 -7.78 -3.37
C ARG A 210 -12.38 -7.38 -2.22
N LEU A 211 -13.46 -8.11 -2.07
CA LEU A 211 -14.42 -7.86 -1.00
C LEU A 211 -14.68 -9.15 -0.21
N VAL A 212 -14.74 -9.03 1.10
CA VAL A 212 -15.20 -10.13 1.94
C VAL A 212 -16.70 -10.29 1.75
N SER A 213 -17.14 -11.52 1.51
CA SER A 213 -18.57 -11.85 1.41
C SER A 213 -19.20 -11.83 2.81
N ASN A 214 -19.43 -10.64 3.34
CA ASN A 214 -20.15 -10.42 4.58
C ASN A 214 -21.18 -9.30 4.36
N PRO A 215 -22.48 -9.62 4.32
CA PRO A 215 -23.50 -8.62 4.00
C PRO A 215 -23.65 -7.52 5.06
N ARG A 216 -23.10 -7.71 6.26
CA ARG A 216 -23.25 -6.78 7.37
C ARG A 216 -22.10 -5.78 7.51
N GLU A 217 -20.87 -6.24 7.34
CA GLU A 217 -19.67 -5.47 7.69
C GLU A 217 -18.50 -5.73 6.74
N PHE A 218 -18.77 -5.88 5.44
CA PHE A 218 -17.74 -6.25 4.47
C PHE A 218 -16.56 -5.25 4.44
N ALA A 219 -16.81 -3.97 4.62
CA ALA A 219 -15.76 -2.95 4.63
C ALA A 219 -14.80 -3.16 5.81
N GLY A 220 -15.31 -3.33 7.03
CA GLY A 220 -14.48 -3.57 8.22
C GLY A 220 -13.63 -4.85 8.09
N TYR A 221 -14.20 -5.92 7.57
CA TYR A 221 -13.46 -7.18 7.39
C TYR A 221 -12.48 -7.14 6.21
N THR A 222 -12.80 -6.42 5.16
CA THR A 222 -11.92 -6.29 4.00
C THR A 222 -10.73 -5.38 4.33
N TYR A 223 -10.99 -4.23 4.92
CA TYR A 223 -10.01 -3.15 5.07
C TYR A 223 -9.38 -3.07 6.45
N GLY A 224 -10.02 -3.58 7.47
CA GLY A 224 -9.47 -3.63 8.82
C GLY A 224 -8.24 -4.55 8.96
N TYR A 225 -8.06 -5.49 8.04
CA TYR A 225 -6.98 -6.48 8.08
C TYR A 225 -6.07 -6.48 6.85
N ASN A 226 -6.40 -5.72 5.81
CA ASN A 226 -5.66 -5.71 4.57
C ASN A 226 -5.36 -4.28 4.13
N SER A 227 -4.20 -4.07 3.52
CA SER A 227 -3.94 -2.83 2.81
C SER A 227 -4.86 -2.71 1.59
N PRO A 228 -5.26 -1.48 1.18
CA PRO A 228 -5.97 -1.26 -0.07
C PRO A 228 -5.21 -1.88 -1.25
N LEU A 229 -5.94 -2.33 -2.28
CA LEU A 229 -5.31 -2.88 -3.49
C LEU A 229 -4.33 -1.90 -4.12
N PHE A 230 -4.68 -0.61 -4.12
CA PHE A 230 -3.80 0.47 -4.55
C PHE A 230 -2.44 0.43 -3.83
N ALA A 231 -2.44 0.32 -2.49
CA ALA A 231 -1.20 0.24 -1.71
C ALA A 231 -0.40 -1.03 -2.02
N GLN A 232 -1.06 -2.16 -2.17
CA GLN A 232 -0.40 -3.43 -2.51
C GLN A 232 0.25 -3.37 -3.90
N ARG A 233 -0.39 -2.75 -4.89
CA ARG A 233 0.21 -2.49 -6.20
C ARG A 233 1.45 -1.59 -6.12
N VAL A 234 1.42 -0.60 -5.22
CA VAL A 234 2.61 0.22 -4.95
C VAL A 234 3.71 -0.62 -4.28
N HIS A 235 3.37 -1.56 -3.37
CA HIS A 235 4.35 -2.49 -2.78
C HIS A 235 5.04 -3.37 -3.83
N ASP A 236 4.30 -3.85 -4.83
CA ASP A 236 4.85 -4.62 -5.95
C ASP A 236 5.90 -3.80 -6.72
N ILE A 237 5.59 -2.53 -6.98
CA ILE A 237 6.52 -1.60 -7.65
C ILE A 237 7.75 -1.35 -6.76
N LEU A 238 7.57 -1.12 -5.45
CA LEU A 238 8.68 -0.92 -4.52
C LEU A 238 9.59 -2.15 -4.43
N SER A 239 9.03 -3.35 -4.46
CA SER A 239 9.79 -4.60 -4.51
C SER A 239 10.66 -4.68 -5.77
N LEU A 240 10.11 -4.29 -6.93
CA LEU A 240 10.90 -4.26 -8.17
C LEU A 240 11.98 -3.17 -8.12
N VAL A 241 11.69 -1.99 -7.60
CA VAL A 241 12.69 -0.93 -7.40
C VAL A 241 13.82 -1.43 -6.49
N ALA A 242 13.48 -2.08 -5.38
CA ALA A 242 14.48 -2.64 -4.45
C ALA A 242 15.37 -3.69 -5.14
N TYR A 243 14.79 -4.60 -5.91
CA TYR A 243 15.54 -5.58 -6.67
C TYR A 243 16.52 -4.94 -7.65
N VAL A 244 16.06 -3.95 -8.43
CA VAL A 244 16.91 -3.26 -9.43
C VAL A 244 18.01 -2.44 -8.75
N HIS A 245 17.68 -1.76 -7.65
CA HIS A 245 18.63 -0.92 -6.90
C HIS A 245 19.73 -1.74 -6.21
N HIS A 246 19.37 -2.88 -5.61
CA HIS A 246 20.30 -3.72 -4.86
C HIS A 246 20.97 -4.81 -5.71
N ASN A 247 20.82 -4.79 -7.04
CA ASN A 247 21.40 -5.79 -7.92
C ASN A 247 22.91 -5.58 -8.10
N GLU A 248 23.71 -6.22 -7.23
CA GLU A 248 25.17 -6.12 -7.26
C GLU A 248 25.80 -6.73 -8.51
N LYS A 249 25.14 -7.70 -9.16
CA LYS A 249 25.66 -8.36 -10.36
C LYS A 249 25.59 -7.49 -11.60
N ARG A 250 24.61 -6.61 -11.64
CA ARG A 250 24.37 -5.67 -12.74
C ARG A 250 23.73 -4.39 -12.20
N PRO A 251 24.51 -3.56 -11.50
CA PRO A 251 23.99 -2.36 -10.88
C PRO A 251 23.53 -1.35 -11.93
N SER A 252 22.33 -0.84 -11.78
CA SER A 252 21.81 0.25 -12.61
C SER A 252 22.46 1.56 -12.19
N GLU A 253 22.98 2.32 -13.16
CA GLU A 253 23.47 3.70 -12.93
C GLU A 253 22.32 4.69 -12.81
N SER A 254 21.18 4.38 -13.41
CA SER A 254 19.97 5.20 -13.34
C SER A 254 18.72 4.32 -13.35
N ILE A 255 17.81 4.62 -12.43
CA ILE A 255 16.49 3.95 -12.31
C ILE A 255 15.41 4.98 -12.61
N GLU A 256 14.57 4.66 -13.58
CA GLU A 256 13.51 5.53 -14.04
C GLU A 256 12.13 4.85 -13.93
N LEU A 257 11.13 5.58 -13.43
CA LEU A 257 9.76 5.10 -13.32
C LEU A 257 8.89 5.66 -14.43
N ILE A 258 8.21 4.77 -15.17
CA ILE A 258 7.34 5.14 -16.29
C ILE A 258 5.90 4.75 -15.96
N GLY A 259 5.03 5.72 -15.78
CA GLY A 259 3.60 5.55 -15.50
C GLY A 259 2.76 6.18 -16.59
N LEU A 260 2.55 5.44 -17.67
CA LEU A 260 1.73 5.83 -18.82
C LEU A 260 0.56 4.85 -18.97
N ASN A 261 -0.47 5.26 -19.72
CA ASN A 261 -1.57 4.37 -20.09
C ASN A 261 -2.22 3.67 -18.88
N GLY A 262 -2.78 4.45 -17.96
CA GLY A 262 -3.50 3.92 -16.78
C GLY A 262 -2.65 3.66 -15.53
N ALA A 263 -1.33 3.58 -15.61
CA ALA A 263 -0.46 3.27 -14.47
C ALA A 263 0.10 4.51 -13.73
N GLY A 264 -0.26 5.72 -14.17
CA GLY A 264 0.37 6.95 -13.68
C GLY A 264 0.18 7.21 -12.19
N HIS A 265 -0.97 6.91 -11.63
CA HIS A 265 -1.29 7.11 -10.22
C HIS A 265 -0.51 6.15 -9.29
N TRP A 266 -0.33 4.89 -9.67
CA TRP A 266 0.50 3.93 -8.93
C TRP A 266 1.97 4.36 -8.93
N ILE A 267 2.47 4.79 -10.11
CA ILE A 267 3.85 5.27 -10.25
C ILE A 267 4.06 6.58 -9.48
N ALA A 268 3.09 7.48 -9.44
CA ALA A 268 3.19 8.70 -8.65
C ALA A 268 3.36 8.39 -7.15
N ALA A 269 2.57 7.44 -6.62
CA ALA A 269 2.67 7.01 -5.25
C ALA A 269 4.00 6.26 -4.98
N ALA A 270 4.40 5.33 -5.84
CA ALA A 270 5.68 4.63 -5.71
C ALA A 270 6.86 5.62 -5.75
N ARG A 271 6.82 6.62 -6.64
CA ARG A 271 7.84 7.68 -6.72
C ARG A 271 7.93 8.47 -5.41
N ALA A 272 6.81 8.79 -4.79
CA ALA A 272 6.79 9.46 -3.49
C ALA A 272 7.45 8.62 -2.38
N MET A 273 7.27 7.30 -2.42
CA MET A 273 7.85 6.37 -1.43
C MET A 273 9.33 6.05 -1.67
N CYS A 274 9.86 6.28 -2.88
CA CYS A 274 11.25 5.95 -3.24
C CYS A 274 12.27 7.07 -2.93
N GLN A 275 11.82 8.26 -2.54
CA GLN A 275 12.69 9.40 -2.23
C GLN A 275 13.76 9.67 -3.32
N ASN A 276 15.05 9.49 -3.00
CA ASN A 276 16.18 9.81 -3.88
C ASN A 276 16.67 8.62 -4.74
N VAL A 277 16.02 7.46 -4.64
CA VAL A 277 16.45 6.23 -5.38
C VAL A 277 16.11 6.32 -6.86
N ILE A 278 15.09 7.09 -7.21
CA ILE A 278 14.63 7.24 -8.59
C ILE A 278 15.18 8.52 -9.19
N ASP A 279 15.92 8.42 -10.29
CA ASP A 279 16.54 9.56 -10.96
C ASP A 279 15.53 10.38 -11.75
N ARG A 280 14.65 9.69 -12.49
CA ARG A 280 13.63 10.33 -13.35
C ARG A 280 12.32 9.59 -13.33
N SER A 281 11.25 10.28 -13.67
CA SER A 281 9.95 9.68 -13.87
C SER A 281 9.16 10.37 -14.98
N ALA A 282 8.41 9.58 -15.75
CA ALA A 282 7.43 10.06 -16.71
C ALA A 282 6.05 9.57 -16.25
N ILE A 283 5.21 10.49 -15.80
CA ILE A 283 3.93 10.17 -15.15
C ILE A 283 2.79 10.86 -15.88
N GLN A 284 1.80 10.08 -16.32
CA GLN A 284 0.56 10.56 -16.91
C GLN A 284 -0.61 9.95 -16.13
N THR A 285 -1.24 10.74 -15.26
CA THR A 285 -2.36 10.28 -14.43
C THR A 285 -3.71 10.30 -15.16
N GLN A 286 -3.78 10.87 -16.37
CA GLN A 286 -5.02 11.04 -17.14
C GLN A 286 -6.13 11.77 -16.36
N GLY A 287 -5.74 12.65 -15.43
CA GLY A 287 -6.70 13.36 -14.59
C GLY A 287 -7.21 12.57 -13.37
N PHE A 288 -6.68 11.38 -13.11
CA PHE A 288 -7.09 10.57 -11.95
C PHE A 288 -7.08 11.36 -10.65
N ARG A 289 -8.13 11.23 -9.88
CA ARG A 289 -8.29 11.77 -8.52
C ARG A 289 -8.97 10.75 -7.63
N PHE A 290 -8.43 10.50 -6.46
CA PHE A 290 -9.08 9.63 -5.47
C PHE A 290 -10.46 10.14 -5.05
N GLY A 291 -10.66 11.46 -5.01
CA GLY A 291 -11.95 12.07 -4.68
C GLY A 291 -13.07 11.84 -5.70
N ASP A 292 -12.73 11.35 -6.91
CA ASP A 292 -13.71 11.00 -7.93
C ASP A 292 -14.19 9.54 -7.81
N LEU A 293 -13.50 8.72 -7.01
CA LEU A 293 -13.89 7.34 -6.73
C LEU A 293 -15.00 7.34 -5.68
N THR A 294 -16.19 6.98 -6.10
CA THR A 294 -17.39 6.97 -5.24
C THR A 294 -17.90 5.57 -4.92
N ASP A 295 -17.42 4.56 -5.63
CA ASP A 295 -17.73 3.16 -5.37
C ASP A 295 -16.57 2.50 -4.63
N PHE A 296 -16.86 1.99 -3.41
CA PHE A 296 -15.89 1.22 -2.63
C PHE A 296 -15.40 -0.06 -3.33
N LYS A 297 -16.07 -0.48 -4.42
CA LYS A 297 -15.63 -1.59 -5.27
C LYS A 297 -14.59 -1.20 -6.28
N ASP A 298 -14.36 0.09 -6.52
CA ASP A 298 -13.31 0.51 -7.43
C ASP A 298 -11.95 -0.06 -7.03
N LEU A 299 -11.18 -0.48 -8.02
CA LEU A 299 -9.88 -1.15 -7.79
C LEU A 299 -8.90 -0.29 -6.99
N ASP A 300 -8.95 1.01 -7.17
CA ASP A 300 -8.04 1.97 -6.52
C ASP A 300 -8.70 2.76 -5.39
N PHE A 301 -9.87 2.30 -4.89
CA PHE A 301 -10.53 2.93 -3.76
C PHE A 301 -9.67 2.82 -2.50
N LEU A 302 -9.53 3.95 -1.80
CA LEU A 302 -8.83 4.05 -0.51
C LEU A 302 -9.87 4.12 0.63
N HIS A 303 -9.62 3.42 1.70
CA HIS A 303 -10.49 3.40 2.88
C HIS A 303 -9.75 3.81 4.12
#